data_66a3254ccfe7c792b250f18f28430d56
#
_entry.id   66a3254ccfe7c792b250f18f28430d56
#
_cell.length_a   1.000
_cell.length_b   1.000
_cell.length_c   1.000
_cell.angle_alpha   90.00
_cell.angle_beta   90.00
_cell.angle_gamma   90.00
#
_symmetry.space_group_name_H-M   'P 1'
#
loop_
_entity.id
_entity.type
_entity.pdbx_description
1 polymer ?
#
loop_
_entity_poly.entity_id
_entity_poly.type
_entity_poly.pdbx_seq_one_letter_code
_entity_poly.pdbx_strand_id
1 'polypeptide(L)'
;MTRYYCSGFDIYNAFGHGLGEMFKRELTDTKSIVFVPGGNDKIEKAINHGIPVFLEHFRNVGIQFDNVGIITPDLSRQEAGDMIRNADFVMLMGGNPLKQKELCSKLDLLREMQNYKGVMLGFSAGAMLMSKYIIITPCSEEYPDFQIDEGLNLDNISIYPHNNTSDENYPETLVVEDETYQKNDLIKVAEEYGEFYLLQDHMRENGLTDVSVIKSSNGLLEYYIENEGKVLKATKDGVELLVLEDR
;
A
#
# COMPACT_ATOMS: atom_id res chain seq x y z
N MET A 1 2.02 -2.33 17.48
CA MET A 1 2.55 -1.98 16.16
C MET A 1 1.41 -2.14 15.16
N THR A 2 1.13 -1.09 14.40
CA THR A 2 0.02 -1.05 13.45
C THR A 2 0.53 -0.80 12.04
N ARG A 3 0.04 -1.55 11.07
CA ARG A 3 0.39 -1.44 9.65
C ARG A 3 -0.87 -1.36 8.81
N TYR A 4 -0.84 -0.48 7.82
CA TYR A 4 -1.91 -0.29 6.86
C TYR A 4 -1.41 -0.61 5.46
N TYR A 5 -2.11 -1.51 4.79
CA TYR A 5 -1.88 -1.86 3.39
C TYR A 5 -3.04 -1.28 2.58
N CYS A 6 -2.75 -0.23 1.81
CA CYS A 6 -3.75 0.50 1.06
C CYS A 6 -3.48 0.36 -0.45
N SER A 7 -4.51 0.09 -1.23
CA SER A 7 -4.44 0.15 -2.69
C SER A 7 -4.41 1.60 -3.16
N GLY A 8 -5.46 2.35 -2.88
CA GLY A 8 -5.65 3.74 -3.24
C GLY A 8 -6.42 4.52 -2.17
N PHE A 9 -6.51 5.83 -2.38
CA PHE A 9 -7.34 6.73 -1.58
C PHE A 9 -8.21 7.57 -2.50
N ASP A 10 -9.30 8.07 -1.96
CA ASP A 10 -10.01 9.17 -2.58
C ASP A 10 -9.22 10.47 -2.41
N ILE A 11 -8.42 10.81 -3.44
CA ILE A 11 -7.59 12.02 -3.44
C ILE A 11 -8.42 13.32 -3.40
N TYR A 12 -9.74 13.24 -3.62
CA TYR A 12 -10.63 14.39 -3.59
C TYR A 12 -11.36 14.55 -2.26
N ASN A 13 -11.52 13.47 -1.48
CA ASN A 13 -12.31 13.44 -0.24
C ASN A 13 -11.50 13.06 1.02
N ALA A 14 -10.21 13.34 1.06
CA ALA A 14 -9.39 13.18 2.26
C ALA A 14 -9.50 11.81 2.95
N PHE A 15 -8.97 10.76 2.38
CA PHE A 15 -9.02 9.37 2.89
C PHE A 15 -10.43 8.73 3.02
N GLY A 16 -11.50 9.42 2.66
CA GLY A 16 -12.85 9.00 2.94
C GLY A 16 -13.25 9.18 4.42
N HIS A 17 -14.50 8.89 4.75
CA HIS A 17 -15.00 9.16 6.09
C HIS A 17 -14.44 8.20 7.15
N GLY A 18 -14.47 6.90 6.91
CA GLY A 18 -14.11 5.93 7.93
C GLY A 18 -12.61 5.74 8.08
N LEU A 19 -11.83 5.72 6.98
CA LEU A 19 -10.37 5.65 7.03
C LEU A 19 -9.78 6.88 7.73
N GLY A 20 -10.33 8.06 7.44
CA GLY A 20 -9.95 9.30 8.11
C GLY A 20 -10.21 9.27 9.62
N GLU A 21 -11.37 8.80 10.06
CA GLU A 21 -11.69 8.63 11.48
C GLU A 21 -10.83 7.55 12.16
N MET A 22 -10.46 6.48 11.45
CA MET A 22 -9.54 5.49 11.95
C MET A 22 -8.15 6.08 12.17
N PHE A 23 -7.60 6.80 11.20
CA PHE A 23 -6.32 7.51 11.34
C PHE A 23 -6.36 8.52 12.48
N LYS A 24 -7.42 9.31 12.58
CA LYS A 24 -7.58 10.28 13.67
C LYS A 24 -7.49 9.64 15.04
N ARG A 25 -8.12 8.49 15.25
CA ARG A 25 -8.05 7.77 16.54
C ARG A 25 -6.67 7.21 16.85
N GLU A 26 -5.94 6.74 15.83
CA GLU A 26 -4.69 6.03 16.02
C GLU A 26 -3.44 6.92 15.90
N LEU A 27 -3.57 8.06 15.24
CA LEU A 27 -2.46 8.99 15.00
C LEU A 27 -2.58 10.31 15.78
N THR A 28 -3.44 10.38 16.80
CA THR A 28 -3.70 11.63 17.58
C THR A 28 -2.46 12.21 18.24
N ASP A 29 -1.54 11.35 18.69
CA ASP A 29 -0.31 11.75 19.38
C ASP A 29 0.92 11.73 18.45
N THR A 30 0.70 11.51 17.16
CA THR A 30 1.78 11.39 16.16
C THR A 30 2.28 12.79 15.80
N LYS A 31 3.58 13.03 16.04
CA LYS A 31 4.22 14.33 15.80
C LYS A 31 5.13 14.34 14.60
N SER A 32 5.62 13.19 14.17
CA SER A 32 6.57 13.05 13.09
C SER A 32 6.13 12.04 12.04
N ILE A 33 6.30 12.40 10.77
CA ILE A 33 6.07 11.51 9.63
C ILE A 33 7.29 11.48 8.74
N VAL A 34 7.64 10.29 8.26
CA VAL A 34 8.67 10.09 7.23
C VAL A 34 8.07 9.44 6.01
N PHE A 35 8.24 10.09 4.87
CA PHE A 35 7.82 9.58 3.57
C PHE A 35 8.96 8.83 2.87
N VAL A 36 8.64 7.67 2.32
CA VAL A 36 9.54 6.87 1.48
C VAL A 36 8.98 6.87 0.05
N PRO A 37 9.61 7.60 -0.88
CA PRO A 37 9.14 7.68 -2.26
C PRO A 37 9.13 6.33 -2.97
N GLY A 38 8.26 6.17 -3.96
CA GLY A 38 8.13 4.96 -4.78
C GLY A 38 9.27 4.74 -5.81
N GLY A 39 10.45 5.27 -5.53
CA GLY A 39 11.68 5.17 -6.34
C GLY A 39 12.39 6.50 -6.49
N ASN A 40 13.66 6.46 -6.91
CA ASN A 40 14.50 7.67 -7.08
C ASN A 40 13.92 8.64 -8.11
N ASP A 41 13.31 8.16 -9.16
CA ASP A 41 12.67 8.93 -10.23
C ASP A 41 11.36 9.60 -9.79
N LYS A 42 10.85 9.29 -8.61
CA LYS A 42 9.60 9.84 -8.06
C LYS A 42 9.81 10.90 -6.98
N ILE A 43 11.05 11.16 -6.55
CA ILE A 43 11.36 12.08 -5.43
C ILE A 43 10.84 13.48 -5.68
N GLU A 44 11.14 14.07 -6.84
CA GLU A 44 10.70 15.43 -7.18
C GLU A 44 9.15 15.51 -7.19
N LYS A 45 8.48 14.53 -7.80
CA LYS A 45 7.01 14.43 -7.78
C LYS A 45 6.47 14.26 -6.36
N ALA A 46 7.14 13.46 -5.53
CA ALA A 46 6.75 13.28 -4.13
C ALA A 46 6.82 14.60 -3.36
N ILE A 47 7.92 15.34 -3.47
CA ILE A 47 8.13 16.62 -2.78
C ILE A 47 7.13 17.69 -3.25
N ASN A 48 6.97 17.84 -4.56
CA ASN A 48 6.20 18.94 -5.13
C ASN A 48 4.69 18.69 -5.15
N HIS A 49 4.24 17.43 -5.12
CA HIS A 49 2.83 17.08 -5.25
C HIS A 49 2.35 16.06 -4.21
N GLY A 50 2.95 14.88 -4.12
CA GLY A 50 2.42 13.79 -3.31
C GLY A 50 2.38 14.12 -1.82
N ILE A 51 3.49 14.56 -1.24
CA ILE A 51 3.60 14.89 0.18
C ILE A 51 2.66 16.04 0.58
N PRO A 52 2.60 17.17 -0.15
CA PRO A 52 1.63 18.23 0.13
C PRO A 52 0.17 17.73 0.16
N VAL A 53 -0.23 16.90 -0.81
CA VAL A 53 -1.58 16.32 -0.87
C VAL A 53 -1.85 15.43 0.34
N PHE A 54 -0.95 14.52 0.70
CA PHE A 54 -1.13 13.66 1.88
C PHE A 54 -1.18 14.47 3.18
N LEU A 55 -0.31 15.46 3.34
CA LEU A 55 -0.33 16.34 4.53
C LEU A 55 -1.64 17.14 4.61
N GLU A 56 -2.19 17.56 3.49
CA GLU A 56 -3.51 18.21 3.45
C GLU A 56 -4.62 17.24 3.87
N HIS A 57 -4.62 16.01 3.36
CA HIS A 57 -5.58 14.98 3.76
C HIS A 57 -5.52 14.66 5.24
N PHE A 58 -4.32 14.51 5.82
CA PHE A 58 -4.16 14.34 7.26
C PHE A 58 -4.70 15.55 8.04
N ARG A 59 -4.40 16.76 7.59
CA ARG A 59 -4.90 17.99 8.21
C ARG A 59 -6.43 18.08 8.19
N ASN A 60 -7.05 17.68 7.08
CA ASN A 60 -8.51 17.69 6.91
C ASN A 60 -9.22 16.73 7.87
N VAL A 61 -8.56 15.65 8.31
CA VAL A 61 -9.08 14.75 9.35
C VAL A 61 -8.58 15.10 10.76
N GLY A 62 -7.91 16.25 10.92
CA GLY A 62 -7.49 16.77 12.22
C GLY A 62 -6.13 16.25 12.72
N ILE A 63 -5.30 15.69 11.83
CA ILE A 63 -3.94 15.22 12.13
C ILE A 63 -2.94 16.22 11.59
N GLN A 64 -2.03 16.69 12.44
CA GLN A 64 -0.95 17.60 12.05
C GLN A 64 0.39 17.07 12.55
N PHE A 65 1.37 17.03 11.66
CA PHE A 65 2.74 16.63 11.98
C PHE A 65 3.61 17.87 12.22
N ASP A 66 4.39 17.86 13.29
CA ASP A 66 5.36 18.90 13.63
C ASP A 66 6.65 18.73 12.78
N ASN A 67 7.01 17.48 12.49
CA ASN A 67 8.19 17.11 11.73
C ASN A 67 7.83 16.23 10.53
N VAL A 68 8.26 16.66 9.35
CA VAL A 68 8.05 15.95 8.09
C VAL A 68 9.40 15.65 7.47
N GLY A 69 9.69 14.37 7.28
CA GLY A 69 10.92 13.88 6.63
C GLY A 69 10.62 13.17 5.31
N ILE A 70 11.62 13.11 4.45
CA ILE A 70 11.60 12.33 3.22
C ILE A 70 12.91 11.58 3.05
N ILE A 71 12.82 10.32 2.66
CA ILE A 71 13.99 9.52 2.32
C ILE A 71 14.43 9.86 0.90
N THR A 72 15.69 10.31 0.76
CA THR A 72 16.31 10.66 -0.51
C THR A 72 17.67 9.94 -0.67
N PRO A 73 18.16 9.69 -1.91
CA PRO A 73 19.36 8.88 -2.15
C PRO A 73 20.69 9.58 -1.74
N ASP A 74 20.64 10.87 -1.42
CA ASP A 74 21.77 11.67 -0.94
C ASP A 74 21.97 11.62 0.59
N LEU A 75 20.99 11.07 1.33
CA LEU A 75 21.14 10.80 2.74
C LEU A 75 22.22 9.74 2.99
N SER A 76 22.97 9.89 4.08
CA SER A 76 23.77 8.79 4.59
C SER A 76 22.87 7.67 5.15
N ARG A 77 23.38 6.45 5.20
CA ARG A 77 22.65 5.30 5.79
C ARG A 77 22.26 5.56 7.25
N GLN A 78 23.10 6.26 7.98
CA GLN A 78 22.86 6.60 9.38
C GLN A 78 21.69 7.59 9.49
N GLU A 79 21.72 8.69 8.74
CA GLU A 79 20.64 9.69 8.72
C GLU A 79 19.30 9.07 8.33
N ALA A 80 19.27 8.30 7.24
CA ALA A 80 18.07 7.62 6.78
C ALA A 80 17.54 6.61 7.82
N GLY A 81 18.43 5.82 8.43
CA GLY A 81 18.09 4.88 9.50
C GLY A 81 17.56 5.59 10.76
N ASP A 82 18.19 6.71 11.16
CA ASP A 82 17.73 7.51 12.29
C ASP A 82 16.35 8.12 12.02
N MET A 83 16.09 8.58 10.80
CA MET A 83 14.76 9.08 10.40
C MET A 83 13.69 8.01 10.56
N ILE A 84 13.91 6.79 10.08
CA ILE A 84 12.93 5.69 10.22
C ILE A 84 12.75 5.31 11.69
N ARG A 85 13.83 5.12 12.44
CA ARG A 85 13.75 4.67 13.85
C ARG A 85 13.02 5.67 14.76
N ASN A 86 13.18 6.97 14.51
CA ASN A 86 12.65 8.04 15.35
C ASN A 86 11.32 8.60 14.84
N ALA A 87 10.82 8.16 13.68
CA ALA A 87 9.50 8.55 13.22
C ALA A 87 8.40 7.93 14.07
N ASP A 88 7.32 8.67 14.32
CA ASP A 88 6.09 8.10 14.86
C ASP A 88 5.30 7.37 13.78
N PHE A 89 5.38 7.89 12.56
CA PHE A 89 4.67 7.36 11.40
C PHE A 89 5.59 7.29 10.17
N VAL A 90 5.61 6.15 9.49
CA VAL A 90 6.32 5.94 8.23
C VAL A 90 5.33 5.64 7.11
N MET A 91 5.39 6.40 6.02
CA MET A 91 4.55 6.22 4.86
C MET A 91 5.37 5.84 3.63
N LEU A 92 5.19 4.61 3.14
CA LEU A 92 5.74 4.14 1.88
C LEU A 92 4.77 4.55 0.76
N MET A 93 5.22 5.43 -0.12
CA MET A 93 4.39 6.04 -1.17
C MET A 93 4.22 5.10 -2.37
N GLY A 94 3.24 5.42 -3.22
CA GLY A 94 3.03 4.75 -4.50
C GLY A 94 4.14 5.05 -5.51
N GLY A 95 4.24 4.21 -6.53
CA GLY A 95 5.23 4.29 -7.61
C GLY A 95 5.63 2.90 -8.11
N ASN A 96 6.92 2.63 -8.25
CA ASN A 96 7.42 1.31 -8.61
C ASN A 96 7.99 0.59 -7.39
N PRO A 97 7.46 -0.57 -6.98
CA PRO A 97 7.88 -1.24 -5.75
C PRO A 97 9.32 -1.74 -5.79
N LEU A 98 9.83 -2.14 -6.97
CA LEU A 98 11.23 -2.58 -7.12
C LEU A 98 12.19 -1.41 -6.99
N LYS A 99 11.88 -0.26 -7.61
CA LYS A 99 12.69 0.97 -7.46
C LYS A 99 12.65 1.51 -6.03
N GLN A 100 11.51 1.38 -5.35
CA GLN A 100 11.39 1.71 -3.92
C GLN A 100 12.24 0.77 -3.05
N LYS A 101 12.22 -0.53 -3.33
CA LYS A 101 13.09 -1.53 -2.69
C LYS A 101 14.57 -1.24 -2.93
N GLU A 102 14.95 -0.84 -4.17
CA GLU A 102 16.32 -0.45 -4.51
C GLU A 102 16.80 0.76 -3.69
N LEU A 103 15.98 1.82 -3.59
CA LEU A 103 16.26 2.99 -2.75
C LEU A 103 16.49 2.59 -1.29
N CYS A 104 15.58 1.79 -0.73
CA CYS A 104 15.68 1.31 0.64
C CYS A 104 16.92 0.42 0.86
N SER A 105 17.25 -0.45 -0.09
CA SER A 105 18.42 -1.32 -0.02
C SER A 105 19.73 -0.54 -0.04
N LYS A 106 19.83 0.48 -0.91
CA LYS A 106 21.01 1.35 -1.02
C LYS A 106 21.32 2.08 0.29
N LEU A 107 20.27 2.42 1.04
CA LEU A 107 20.37 3.12 2.32
C LEU A 107 20.32 2.18 3.55
N ASP A 108 20.34 0.86 3.32
CA ASP A 108 20.28 -0.16 4.39
C ASP A 108 18.98 -0.11 5.25
N LEU A 109 17.87 0.37 4.67
CA LEU A 109 16.63 0.62 5.40
C LEU A 109 15.72 -0.61 5.54
N LEU A 110 15.93 -1.68 4.75
CA LEU A 110 15.02 -2.84 4.80
C LEU A 110 14.92 -3.43 6.21
N ARG A 111 16.06 -3.58 6.89
CA ARG A 111 16.12 -4.08 8.26
C ARG A 111 15.53 -3.10 9.27
N GLU A 112 15.76 -1.80 9.08
CA GLU A 112 15.19 -0.76 9.94
C GLU A 112 13.66 -0.79 9.89
N MET A 113 13.10 -0.91 8.68
CA MET A 113 11.65 -1.01 8.47
C MET A 113 11.06 -2.30 9.06
N GLN A 114 11.74 -3.45 8.93
CA GLN A 114 11.31 -4.70 9.55
C GLN A 114 11.28 -4.62 11.09
N ASN A 115 12.19 -3.85 11.69
CA ASN A 115 12.29 -3.67 13.15
C ASN A 115 11.47 -2.47 13.67
N TYR A 116 10.93 -1.64 12.79
CA TYR A 116 10.17 -0.44 13.13
C TYR A 116 8.92 -0.80 13.95
N LYS A 117 8.65 -0.04 15.02
CA LYS A 117 7.59 -0.34 16.00
C LYS A 117 6.43 0.68 16.01
N GLY A 118 6.58 1.78 15.28
CA GLY A 118 5.53 2.77 15.12
C GLY A 118 4.43 2.33 14.16
N VAL A 119 3.70 3.30 13.64
CA VAL A 119 2.66 3.10 12.63
C VAL A 119 3.28 3.17 11.24
N MET A 120 2.98 2.20 10.39
CA MET A 120 3.44 2.18 9.00
C MET A 120 2.26 2.06 8.04
N LEU A 121 2.28 2.84 6.98
CA LEU A 121 1.31 2.79 5.90
C LEU A 121 2.02 2.58 4.58
N GLY A 122 1.65 1.54 3.86
CA GLY A 122 2.02 1.31 2.47
C GLY A 122 0.87 1.67 1.54
N PHE A 123 1.15 2.52 0.57
CA PHE A 123 0.21 2.95 -0.45
C PHE A 123 0.64 2.40 -1.80
N SER A 124 -0.21 1.59 -2.46
CA SER A 124 0.10 0.97 -3.77
C SER A 124 1.45 0.23 -3.73
N ALA A 125 2.46 0.69 -4.46
CA ALA A 125 3.82 0.14 -4.44
C ALA A 125 4.38 -0.03 -3.01
N GLY A 126 4.06 0.90 -2.10
CA GLY A 126 4.45 0.80 -0.69
C GLY A 126 3.80 -0.39 0.01
N ALA A 127 2.53 -0.69 -0.27
CA ALA A 127 1.86 -1.89 0.26
C ALA A 127 2.50 -3.18 -0.28
N MET A 128 2.88 -3.18 -1.56
CA MET A 128 3.62 -4.30 -2.17
C MET A 128 4.99 -4.49 -1.51
N LEU A 129 5.74 -3.41 -1.26
CA LEU A 129 7.05 -3.51 -0.58
C LEU A 129 6.93 -4.02 0.86
N MET A 130 5.88 -3.66 1.60
CA MET A 130 5.62 -4.18 2.95
C MET A 130 5.25 -5.66 2.96
N SER A 131 4.77 -6.20 1.86
CA SER A 131 4.30 -7.57 1.68
C SER A 131 5.42 -8.61 1.83
N LYS A 132 5.03 -9.88 1.92
CA LYS A 132 5.96 -11.01 1.82
C LYS A 132 6.55 -11.10 0.42
N TYR A 133 5.70 -11.02 -0.59
CA TYR A 133 6.09 -10.99 -1.99
C TYR A 133 5.55 -9.74 -2.67
N ILE A 134 6.40 -9.16 -3.52
CA ILE A 134 6.04 -8.13 -4.49
C ILE A 134 5.60 -8.87 -5.75
N ILE A 135 4.32 -8.75 -6.11
CA ILE A 135 3.74 -9.44 -7.28
C ILE A 135 3.50 -8.37 -8.35
N ILE A 136 4.24 -8.42 -9.44
CA ILE A 136 4.10 -7.51 -10.59
C ILE A 136 3.50 -8.30 -11.75
N THR A 137 2.38 -7.83 -12.25
CA THR A 137 1.76 -8.39 -13.46
C THR A 137 2.45 -7.89 -14.71
N PRO A 138 2.30 -8.60 -15.84
CA PRO A 138 2.71 -8.07 -17.13
C PRO A 138 1.97 -6.75 -17.42
N CYS A 139 2.67 -5.64 -17.44
CA CYS A 139 2.04 -4.32 -17.60
C CYS A 139 2.75 -3.40 -18.61
N SER A 140 3.84 -3.83 -19.19
CA SER A 140 4.61 -3.05 -20.16
C SER A 140 5.65 -3.90 -20.88
N GLU A 141 6.34 -3.31 -21.87
CA GLU A 141 7.52 -3.95 -22.47
C GLU A 141 8.65 -4.18 -21.46
N GLU A 142 8.73 -3.38 -20.39
CA GLU A 142 9.69 -3.55 -19.29
C GLU A 142 9.34 -4.77 -18.42
N TYR A 143 8.04 -5.08 -18.29
CA TYR A 143 7.51 -6.19 -17.49
C TYR A 143 6.57 -7.06 -18.34
N PRO A 144 7.10 -7.86 -19.29
CA PRO A 144 6.27 -8.66 -20.21
C PRO A 144 5.66 -9.91 -19.55
N ASP A 145 6.20 -10.35 -18.43
CA ASP A 145 5.78 -11.53 -17.67
C ASP A 145 5.55 -11.20 -16.21
N PHE A 146 4.86 -12.08 -15.47
CA PHE A 146 4.77 -11.99 -14.02
C PHE A 146 6.16 -11.98 -13.40
N GLN A 147 6.41 -11.00 -12.53
CA GLN A 147 7.64 -10.93 -11.75
C GLN A 147 7.29 -11.01 -10.27
N ILE A 148 7.99 -11.88 -9.56
CA ILE A 148 7.84 -12.05 -8.13
C ILE A 148 9.19 -11.74 -7.47
N ASP A 149 9.17 -10.85 -6.49
CA ASP A 149 10.35 -10.54 -5.69
C ASP A 149 9.98 -10.56 -4.19
N GLU A 150 10.97 -10.68 -3.32
CA GLU A 150 10.74 -10.65 -1.88
C GLU A 150 10.49 -9.21 -1.41
N GLY A 151 9.43 -9.00 -0.64
CA GLY A 151 9.16 -7.76 0.08
C GLY A 151 9.79 -7.74 1.48
N LEU A 152 9.32 -6.83 2.32
CA LEU A 152 9.75 -6.71 3.72
C LEU A 152 9.21 -7.83 4.62
N ASN A 153 8.18 -8.52 4.19
CA ASN A 153 7.51 -9.59 4.94
C ASN A 153 7.10 -9.18 6.36
N LEU A 154 6.40 -8.06 6.49
CA LEU A 154 6.09 -7.48 7.79
C LEU A 154 5.04 -8.28 8.57
N ASP A 155 4.03 -8.85 7.88
CA ASP A 155 2.89 -9.56 8.48
C ASP A 155 2.63 -10.93 7.85
N ASN A 156 3.57 -11.46 7.07
CA ASN A 156 3.45 -12.72 6.33
C ASN A 156 2.25 -12.75 5.35
N ILE A 157 1.87 -11.59 4.81
CA ILE A 157 0.85 -11.44 3.78
C ILE A 157 1.45 -10.82 2.53
N SER A 158 0.82 -11.07 1.37
CA SER A 158 1.15 -10.39 0.12
C SER A 158 -0.07 -9.61 -0.36
N ILE A 159 0.17 -8.41 -0.87
CA ILE A 159 -0.87 -7.48 -1.32
C ILE A 159 -0.67 -7.20 -2.80
N TYR A 160 -1.76 -7.28 -3.54
CA TYR A 160 -1.86 -6.87 -4.93
C TYR A 160 -2.86 -5.70 -5.03
N PRO A 161 -2.38 -4.48 -5.27
CA PRO A 161 -3.23 -3.28 -5.35
C PRO A 161 -3.90 -3.16 -6.73
N HIS A 162 -4.80 -2.16 -6.87
CA HIS A 162 -5.42 -1.73 -8.12
C HIS A 162 -6.24 -2.82 -8.83
N ASN A 163 -6.87 -3.71 -8.05
CA ASN A 163 -7.79 -4.67 -8.60
C ASN A 163 -9.14 -4.01 -8.90
N ASN A 164 -9.42 -3.74 -10.17
CA ASN A 164 -10.59 -3.00 -10.64
C ASN A 164 -11.67 -3.91 -11.25
N THR A 165 -11.96 -5.02 -10.60
CA THR A 165 -13.02 -5.93 -11.10
C THR A 165 -14.40 -5.33 -10.95
N SER A 166 -15.14 -5.23 -12.04
CA SER A 166 -16.51 -4.70 -12.09
C SER A 166 -17.60 -5.76 -11.89
N ASP A 167 -17.27 -7.05 -11.78
CA ASP A 167 -18.27 -8.11 -11.79
C ASP A 167 -18.61 -8.62 -10.37
N GLU A 168 -19.90 -8.60 -10.03
CA GLU A 168 -20.43 -9.05 -8.75
C GLU A 168 -20.35 -10.58 -8.55
N ASN A 169 -20.13 -11.36 -9.64
CA ASN A 169 -20.25 -12.80 -9.65
C ASN A 169 -18.93 -13.58 -9.84
N TYR A 170 -17.79 -13.03 -9.46
CA TYR A 170 -16.46 -13.56 -9.72
C TYR A 170 -16.00 -13.40 -11.17
N PRO A 171 -15.12 -12.45 -11.43
CA PRO A 171 -14.58 -12.33 -12.76
C PRO A 171 -13.68 -13.54 -13.05
N GLU A 172 -13.93 -14.17 -14.18
CA GLU A 172 -12.93 -15.09 -14.78
C GLU A 172 -11.67 -14.31 -15.15
N THR A 173 -11.81 -12.98 -15.21
CA THR A 173 -10.76 -12.04 -15.57
C THR A 173 -10.68 -10.92 -14.52
N LEU A 174 -9.48 -10.51 -14.17
CA LEU A 174 -9.19 -9.34 -13.35
C LEU A 174 -8.69 -8.22 -14.24
N VAL A 175 -9.17 -7.00 -14.00
CA VAL A 175 -8.70 -5.81 -14.71
C VAL A 175 -7.84 -5.00 -13.74
N VAL A 176 -6.58 -4.78 -14.11
CA VAL A 176 -5.63 -3.99 -13.33
C VAL A 176 -5.03 -2.96 -14.26
N GLU A 177 -5.19 -1.68 -13.95
CA GLU A 177 -4.67 -0.57 -14.76
C GLU A 177 -4.96 -0.73 -16.28
N ASP A 178 -6.22 -1.09 -16.65
CA ASP A 178 -6.69 -1.35 -18.01
C ASP A 178 -6.22 -2.67 -18.65
N GLU A 179 -5.45 -3.49 -17.96
CA GLU A 179 -5.05 -4.82 -18.44
C GLU A 179 -5.88 -5.94 -17.81
N THR A 180 -6.22 -6.94 -18.63
CA THR A 180 -7.08 -8.06 -18.24
C THR A 180 -6.25 -9.32 -17.98
N TYR A 181 -6.33 -9.86 -16.77
CA TYR A 181 -5.65 -11.09 -16.36
C TYR A 181 -6.64 -12.23 -16.17
N GLN A 182 -6.20 -13.43 -16.47
CA GLN A 182 -7.01 -14.62 -16.24
C GLN A 182 -6.92 -15.04 -14.77
N LYS A 183 -8.05 -15.38 -14.17
CA LYS A 183 -8.14 -15.94 -12.81
C LYS A 183 -7.15 -17.07 -12.58
N ASN A 184 -6.97 -17.94 -13.59
CA ASN A 184 -6.05 -19.06 -13.52
C ASN A 184 -4.58 -18.66 -13.36
N ASP A 185 -4.17 -17.48 -13.83
CA ASP A 185 -2.78 -17.02 -13.67
C ASP A 185 -2.52 -16.57 -12.22
N LEU A 186 -3.51 -15.94 -11.58
CA LEU A 186 -3.43 -15.60 -10.16
C LEU A 186 -3.46 -16.86 -9.27
N ILE A 187 -4.25 -17.87 -9.63
CA ILE A 187 -4.27 -19.17 -8.93
C ILE A 187 -2.89 -19.83 -9.00
N LYS A 188 -2.22 -19.82 -10.16
CA LYS A 188 -0.87 -20.37 -10.30
C LYS A 188 0.15 -19.60 -9.42
N VAL A 189 0.07 -18.26 -9.39
CA VAL A 189 0.91 -17.45 -8.50
C VAL A 189 0.65 -17.83 -7.04
N ALA A 190 -0.61 -17.98 -6.66
CA ALA A 190 -0.96 -18.37 -5.29
C ALA A 190 -0.53 -19.82 -4.94
N GLU A 191 -0.55 -20.74 -5.90
CA GLU A 191 -0.07 -22.12 -5.73
C GLU A 191 1.45 -22.17 -5.46
N GLU A 192 2.23 -21.33 -6.17
CA GLU A 192 3.68 -21.32 -6.08
C GLU A 192 4.21 -20.49 -4.90
N TYR A 193 3.62 -19.29 -4.66
CA TYR A 193 4.12 -18.31 -3.70
C TYR A 193 3.26 -18.16 -2.44
N GLY A 194 2.12 -18.86 -2.39
CA GLY A 194 1.15 -18.77 -1.30
C GLY A 194 0.05 -17.75 -1.58
N GLU A 195 -0.94 -17.74 -0.72
CA GLU A 195 -2.11 -16.85 -0.82
C GLU A 195 -1.74 -15.37 -0.76
N PHE A 196 -2.50 -14.54 -1.47
CA PHE A 196 -2.34 -13.08 -1.44
C PHE A 196 -3.69 -12.36 -1.57
N TYR A 197 -3.70 -11.09 -1.15
CA TYR A 197 -4.90 -10.26 -1.13
C TYR A 197 -4.90 -9.30 -2.31
N LEU A 198 -6.06 -9.15 -2.93
CA LEU A 198 -6.32 -8.21 -4.02
C LEU A 198 -7.15 -7.05 -3.45
N LEU A 199 -6.64 -5.83 -3.58
CA LEU A 199 -7.29 -4.61 -3.07
C LEU A 199 -7.81 -3.76 -4.22
N GLN A 200 -9.06 -3.33 -4.11
CA GLN A 200 -9.72 -2.47 -5.11
C GLN A 200 -9.64 -0.99 -4.71
N ASP A 201 -9.48 -0.11 -5.72
CA ASP A 201 -9.48 1.36 -5.58
C ASP A 201 -10.03 2.08 -6.83
N HIS A 202 -11.05 1.53 -7.42
CA HIS A 202 -11.64 2.05 -8.65
C HIS A 202 -12.29 3.43 -8.44
N MET A 203 -11.97 4.42 -9.29
CA MET A 203 -12.66 5.69 -9.34
C MET A 203 -13.88 5.56 -10.25
N ARG A 204 -15.06 5.80 -9.70
CA ARG A 204 -16.35 5.69 -10.38
C ARG A 204 -16.66 6.93 -11.21
N GLU A 205 -17.62 6.81 -12.13
CA GLU A 205 -18.11 7.92 -12.95
C GLU A 205 -18.66 9.09 -12.13
N ASN A 206 -19.19 8.85 -10.94
CA ASN A 206 -19.68 9.88 -10.01
C ASN A 206 -18.59 10.60 -9.22
N GLY A 207 -17.31 10.26 -9.44
CA GLY A 207 -16.14 10.83 -8.77
C GLY A 207 -15.84 10.27 -7.39
N LEU A 208 -16.58 9.25 -6.92
CA LEU A 208 -16.25 8.54 -5.70
C LEU A 208 -15.19 7.47 -6.00
N THR A 209 -14.26 7.27 -5.08
CA THR A 209 -13.25 6.21 -5.17
C THR A 209 -13.60 5.06 -4.22
N ASP A 210 -13.58 3.85 -4.74
CA ASP A 210 -13.64 2.65 -3.93
C ASP A 210 -12.33 2.54 -3.15
N VAL A 211 -12.39 2.25 -1.87
CA VAL A 211 -11.20 2.13 -1.03
C VAL A 211 -11.18 0.78 -0.35
N SER A 212 -10.04 0.11 -0.41
CA SER A 212 -9.79 -1.14 0.29
C SER A 212 -8.48 -1.08 1.06
N VAL A 213 -8.56 -1.42 2.33
CA VAL A 213 -7.41 -1.38 3.24
C VAL A 213 -7.38 -2.64 4.08
N ILE A 214 -6.20 -3.23 4.23
CA ILE A 214 -5.94 -4.22 5.27
C ILE A 214 -5.13 -3.54 6.36
N LYS A 215 -5.67 -3.56 7.57
CA LYS A 215 -4.96 -3.15 8.78
C LYS A 215 -4.46 -4.40 9.50
N SER A 216 -3.19 -4.40 9.84
CA SER A 216 -2.58 -5.41 10.69
C SER A 216 -2.20 -4.80 12.04
N SER A 217 -2.69 -5.38 13.13
CA SER A 217 -2.33 -4.97 14.48
C SER A 217 -1.96 -6.19 15.30
N ASN A 218 -0.68 -6.32 15.66
CA ASN A 218 -0.15 -7.45 16.43
C ASN A 218 -0.49 -8.83 15.83
N GLY A 219 -0.48 -8.92 14.50
CA GLY A 219 -0.78 -10.17 13.76
C GLY A 219 -2.28 -10.44 13.54
N LEU A 220 -3.16 -9.57 14.03
CA LEU A 220 -4.59 -9.61 13.71
C LEU A 220 -4.85 -8.74 12.49
N LEU A 221 -5.53 -9.30 11.48
CA LEU A 221 -5.93 -8.59 10.28
C LEU A 221 -7.37 -8.08 10.43
N GLU A 222 -7.55 -6.81 10.13
CA GLU A 222 -8.85 -6.15 10.01
C GLU A 222 -8.97 -5.61 8.59
N TYR A 223 -10.12 -5.81 7.98
CA TYR A 223 -10.40 -5.33 6.63
C TYR A 223 -11.28 -4.09 6.71
N TYR A 224 -10.96 -3.10 5.91
CA TYR A 224 -11.71 -1.87 5.82
C TYR A 224 -12.00 -1.55 4.35
N ILE A 225 -13.26 -1.22 4.06
CA ILE A 225 -13.70 -0.84 2.72
C ILE A 225 -14.56 0.42 2.79
N GLU A 226 -14.47 1.26 1.76
CA GLU A 226 -15.38 2.39 1.55
C GLU A 226 -16.00 2.29 0.15
N ASN A 227 -17.21 2.83 0.03
CA ASN A 227 -18.03 2.77 -1.16
C ASN A 227 -18.29 1.30 -1.54
N GLU A 228 -17.87 0.86 -2.73
CA GLU A 228 -17.99 -0.54 -3.16
C GLU A 228 -16.59 -1.20 -3.25
N GLY A 229 -15.64 -0.74 -2.44
CA GLY A 229 -14.33 -1.36 -2.32
C GLY A 229 -14.46 -2.86 -2.03
N LYS A 230 -13.53 -3.65 -2.55
CA LYS A 230 -13.52 -5.11 -2.36
C LYS A 230 -12.15 -5.55 -1.91
N VAL A 231 -12.12 -6.49 -0.99
CA VAL A 231 -10.93 -7.27 -0.66
C VAL A 231 -11.18 -8.69 -1.12
N LEU A 232 -10.37 -9.16 -2.06
CA LEU A 232 -10.41 -10.56 -2.50
C LEU A 232 -9.14 -11.25 -2.03
N LYS A 233 -9.20 -12.59 -1.98
CA LYS A 233 -8.08 -13.44 -1.64
C LYS A 233 -7.87 -14.48 -2.71
N ALA A 234 -6.70 -14.48 -3.31
CA ALA A 234 -6.28 -15.52 -4.24
C ALA A 234 -5.60 -16.65 -3.47
N THR A 235 -6.03 -17.87 -3.71
CA THR A 235 -5.51 -19.11 -3.14
C THR A 235 -5.26 -20.12 -4.25
N LYS A 236 -4.59 -21.22 -3.96
CA LYS A 236 -4.41 -22.33 -4.90
C LYS A 236 -5.75 -22.97 -5.34
N ASP A 237 -6.81 -22.80 -4.58
CA ASP A 237 -8.13 -23.40 -4.82
C ASP A 237 -9.08 -22.44 -5.54
N GLY A 238 -8.72 -21.16 -5.65
CA GLY A 238 -9.53 -20.15 -6.33
C GLY A 238 -9.30 -18.73 -5.81
N VAL A 239 -10.14 -17.81 -6.28
CA VAL A 239 -10.21 -16.43 -5.78
C VAL A 239 -11.54 -16.25 -5.07
N GLU A 240 -11.51 -15.80 -3.83
CA GLU A 240 -12.68 -15.59 -2.99
C GLU A 240 -12.83 -14.12 -2.59
N LEU A 241 -14.07 -13.65 -2.55
CA LEU A 241 -14.41 -12.35 -1.99
C LEU A 241 -14.49 -12.49 -0.47
N LEU A 242 -13.70 -11.70 0.25
CA LEU A 242 -13.80 -11.59 1.69
C LEU A 242 -14.94 -10.60 2.00
N VAL A 243 -16.12 -11.16 2.35
CA VAL A 243 -17.28 -10.36 2.74
C VAL A 243 -17.01 -9.81 4.14
N LEU A 244 -17.03 -8.49 4.25
CA LEU A 244 -17.05 -7.82 5.55
C LEU A 244 -18.52 -7.64 5.92
N GLU A 245 -18.91 -8.20 7.06
CA GLU A 245 -20.17 -7.81 7.67
C GLU A 245 -20.08 -6.34 8.06
N ASP A 246 -21.04 -5.53 7.62
CA ASP A 246 -21.21 -4.16 8.08
C ASP A 246 -21.25 -4.15 9.61
N ARG A 247 -20.23 -3.56 10.24
CA ARG A 247 -20.18 -3.34 11.67
C ARG A 247 -20.47 -1.89 11.99
#